data_3890f96bf594dd9d97c1671068b105ff
#
_entry.id   3890f96bf594dd9d97c1671068b105ff
#
_cell.length_a   1.000
_cell.length_b   1.000
_cell.length_c   1.000
_cell.angle_alpha   90.00
_cell.angle_beta   90.00
_cell.angle_gamma   90.00
#
_symmetry.space_group_name_H-M   'P 1'
#
loop_
_entity.id
_entity.type
_entity.pdbx_description
1 polymer ?
#
loop_
_entity_poly.entity_id
_entity_poly.type
_entity_poly.pdbx_seq_one_letter_code
_entity_poly.pdbx_strand_id
1 'polypeptide(L)'
;MKYFFSCLMLLAFSLSGCQSHKTAIEALSGDTFYAYSQGNKKYQESPFPLLPKDAQEHPYKYLHFQLQPKGNRLYVTYEKVENGQLTTHTKRFRGRWGKQDFRYQSRFLIFPLFPILLGWDIKRSYLKADEQQNIVTDEKGSSWYFFMGYGYVYEPYFGGYLFKKIENTDQSMVYFDKGHYGLRTNKDTLTAPIYNELDWFKNGVARARKEHSWGVIDSFGKEVIPPIYDYISYEEWEKLPFFLVQKDSLKGIFSLKGKQITPVEYKFLKYEWPLGLLLTQKDSLWGFIGGDGKEKLPIVYDSIQKNNYPSGYILTKGDKVGFFKYGDSHAWFVPAVYTRIVSSTIYKEYMAVYRGENLLFVDKKENEYDALPVKIRKINEILGNLDDAIEVEGSYYKPDLKSKRAISP
;
A
#
# COMPACT_ATOMS: atom_id res chain seq x y z
N MET A 1 -34.56 -41.12 37.55
CA MET A 1 -33.27 -41.73 37.08
C MET A 1 -32.90 -41.46 35.62
N LYS A 2 -33.82 -41.11 34.72
CA LYS A 2 -33.50 -40.81 33.29
C LYS A 2 -32.87 -39.44 33.08
N TYR A 3 -33.06 -38.47 33.95
CA TYR A 3 -32.49 -37.10 33.80
C TYR A 3 -31.08 -36.93 34.37
N PHE A 4 -30.65 -37.86 35.23
CA PHE A 4 -29.30 -37.82 35.81
C PHE A 4 -28.23 -38.32 34.84
N PHE A 5 -28.59 -39.24 33.94
CA PHE A 5 -27.67 -39.74 32.90
C PHE A 5 -27.47 -38.75 31.74
N SER A 6 -28.48 -37.93 31.41
CA SER A 6 -28.35 -36.90 30.37
C SER A 6 -27.41 -35.74 30.78
N CYS A 7 -27.39 -35.38 32.06
CA CYS A 7 -26.45 -34.34 32.54
C CYS A 7 -25.00 -34.85 32.62
N LEU A 8 -24.79 -36.12 32.91
CA LEU A 8 -23.44 -36.70 32.95
C LEU A 8 -22.86 -36.88 31.54
N MET A 9 -23.68 -37.19 30.53
CA MET A 9 -23.24 -37.23 29.13
C MET A 9 -22.91 -35.83 28.56
N LEU A 10 -23.68 -34.81 28.92
CA LEU A 10 -23.38 -33.41 28.54
C LEU A 10 -22.13 -32.89 29.24
N LEU A 11 -21.80 -33.32 30.45
CA LEU A 11 -20.56 -33.00 31.14
C LEU A 11 -19.35 -33.75 30.54
N ALA A 12 -19.55 -35.00 30.07
CA ALA A 12 -18.49 -35.76 29.43
C ALA A 12 -18.14 -35.21 28.03
N PHE A 13 -19.14 -34.70 27.26
CA PHE A 13 -18.88 -34.03 25.97
C PHE A 13 -18.28 -32.64 26.13
N SER A 14 -18.47 -31.98 27.27
CA SER A 14 -17.81 -30.68 27.55
C SER A 14 -16.37 -30.83 28.05
N LEU A 15 -15.94 -32.01 28.46
CA LEU A 15 -14.58 -32.28 28.92
C LEU A 15 -13.64 -32.78 27.82
N SER A 16 -14.17 -33.30 26.70
CA SER A 16 -13.36 -33.79 25.59
C SER A 16 -12.97 -32.71 24.55
N GLY A 17 -13.48 -31.48 24.70
CA GLY A 17 -13.20 -30.36 23.79
C GLY A 17 -12.23 -29.32 24.34
N CYS A 18 -11.65 -29.48 25.50
CA CYS A 18 -10.79 -28.51 26.16
C CYS A 18 -9.34 -28.99 26.22
N GLN A 19 -8.75 -29.38 25.09
CA GLN A 19 -7.30 -29.28 24.99
C GLN A 19 -6.97 -27.81 25.07
N SER A 20 -6.32 -27.37 26.16
CA SER A 20 -5.94 -25.98 26.33
C SER A 20 -4.97 -25.63 25.20
N HIS A 21 -5.11 -24.48 24.56
CA HIS A 21 -4.20 -24.02 23.52
C HIS A 21 -2.76 -23.83 24.03
N LYS A 22 -2.54 -23.84 25.34
CA LYS A 22 -1.22 -24.05 25.93
C LYS A 22 -0.62 -25.36 25.43
N THR A 23 -1.40 -26.42 25.43
CA THR A 23 -1.04 -27.75 24.93
C THR A 23 -0.77 -27.71 23.42
N ALA A 24 -1.52 -26.89 22.64
CA ALA A 24 -1.27 -26.74 21.21
C ALA A 24 0.06 -26.02 20.92
N ILE A 25 0.38 -24.94 21.65
CA ILE A 25 1.69 -24.28 21.50
C ILE A 25 2.82 -25.12 22.11
N GLU A 26 2.57 -25.88 23.19
CA GLU A 26 3.54 -26.82 23.75
C GLU A 26 3.86 -27.96 22.76
N ALA A 27 2.88 -28.43 22.00
CA ALA A 27 3.09 -29.41 20.92
C ALA A 27 3.94 -28.89 19.76
N LEU A 28 4.00 -27.55 19.58
CA LEU A 28 4.87 -26.89 18.61
C LEU A 28 6.26 -26.55 19.15
N SER A 29 6.57 -26.98 20.39
CA SER A 29 7.87 -26.72 21.01
C SER A 29 8.97 -27.45 20.23
N GLY A 30 9.94 -26.68 19.73
CA GLY A 30 11.01 -27.18 18.88
C GLY A 30 10.72 -27.09 17.37
N ASP A 31 9.47 -26.85 16.98
CA ASP A 31 9.17 -26.55 15.58
C ASP A 31 9.73 -25.19 15.16
N THR A 32 10.11 -25.10 13.91
CA THR A 32 10.68 -23.87 13.32
C THR A 32 9.65 -23.20 12.45
N PHE A 33 9.56 -21.88 12.56
CA PHE A 33 8.61 -21.03 11.83
C PHE A 33 9.38 -19.94 11.06
N TYR A 34 8.80 -19.50 9.95
CA TYR A 34 9.31 -18.32 9.27
C TYR A 34 9.16 -17.09 10.15
N ALA A 35 10.20 -16.27 10.22
CA ALA A 35 10.21 -15.05 11.03
C ALA A 35 9.34 -13.93 10.44
N TYR A 36 8.86 -14.07 9.21
CA TYR A 36 8.02 -13.11 8.50
C TYR A 36 6.70 -13.75 8.07
N SER A 37 5.60 -13.05 8.32
CA SER A 37 4.26 -13.47 7.91
C SER A 37 4.05 -13.21 6.43
N GLN A 38 3.68 -14.26 5.70
CA GLN A 38 3.18 -14.09 4.34
C GLN A 38 1.73 -13.63 4.40
N GLY A 39 1.46 -12.41 3.95
CA GLY A 39 0.14 -11.84 3.90
C GLY A 39 -0.80 -12.63 2.99
N ASN A 40 -2.09 -12.61 3.33
CA ASN A 40 -3.18 -13.09 2.50
C ASN A 40 -4.42 -12.23 2.74
N LYS A 41 -5.57 -12.60 2.17
CA LYS A 41 -6.84 -11.84 2.35
C LYS A 41 -7.26 -11.64 3.83
N LYS A 42 -6.77 -12.49 4.74
CA LYS A 42 -7.15 -12.50 6.17
C LYS A 42 -6.06 -11.96 7.07
N TYR A 43 -4.78 -12.12 6.70
CA TYR A 43 -3.63 -11.80 7.52
C TYR A 43 -2.72 -10.79 6.83
N GLN A 44 -2.15 -9.88 7.62
CA GLN A 44 -1.21 -8.88 7.15
C GLN A 44 0.22 -9.44 7.10
N GLU A 45 1.07 -8.78 6.34
CA GLU A 45 2.50 -9.08 6.30
C GLU A 45 3.23 -8.32 7.40
N SER A 46 4.05 -9.02 8.16
CA SER A 46 4.87 -8.41 9.20
C SER A 46 5.93 -9.39 9.69
N PRO A 47 7.07 -8.93 10.19
CA PRO A 47 7.94 -9.75 11.01
C PRO A 47 7.21 -10.19 12.29
N PHE A 48 7.63 -11.33 12.85
CA PHE A 48 7.03 -11.88 14.06
C PHE A 48 7.08 -10.84 15.20
N PRO A 49 5.95 -10.50 15.83
CA PRO A 49 5.87 -9.37 16.76
C PRO A 49 6.74 -9.46 18.02
N LEU A 50 7.21 -10.68 18.35
CA LEU A 50 8.10 -10.90 19.48
C LEU A 50 9.59 -10.81 19.11
N LEU A 51 9.93 -10.56 17.86
CA LEU A 51 11.28 -10.22 17.44
C LEU A 51 11.66 -8.82 17.92
N PRO A 52 12.96 -8.45 17.92
CA PRO A 52 13.41 -7.09 18.17
C PRO A 52 12.78 -6.06 17.20
N LYS A 53 12.71 -4.80 17.62
CA LYS A 53 12.06 -3.75 16.81
C LYS A 53 12.73 -3.53 15.45
N ASP A 54 14.04 -3.71 15.36
CA ASP A 54 14.80 -3.60 14.11
C ASP A 54 14.44 -4.67 13.07
N ALA A 55 13.67 -5.71 13.45
CA ALA A 55 13.09 -6.65 12.49
C ALA A 55 12.08 -6.00 11.53
N GLN A 56 11.47 -4.87 11.91
CA GLN A 56 10.57 -4.13 11.03
C GLN A 56 11.34 -3.36 9.95
N GLU A 57 12.53 -2.84 10.30
CA GLU A 57 13.38 -2.08 9.40
C GLU A 57 14.24 -2.99 8.52
N HIS A 58 14.66 -4.14 9.07
CA HIS A 58 15.56 -5.10 8.43
C HIS A 58 15.03 -6.53 8.53
N PRO A 59 13.86 -6.82 7.97
CA PRO A 59 13.22 -8.14 8.11
C PRO A 59 14.07 -9.28 7.53
N TYR A 60 14.85 -9.03 6.48
CA TYR A 60 15.73 -10.00 5.83
C TYR A 60 16.86 -10.53 6.73
N LYS A 61 17.17 -9.84 7.83
CA LYS A 61 18.15 -10.32 8.81
C LYS A 61 17.63 -11.42 9.71
N TYR A 62 16.30 -11.61 9.80
CA TYR A 62 15.66 -12.59 10.65
C TYR A 62 15.12 -13.73 9.82
N LEU A 63 15.66 -14.94 9.99
CA LEU A 63 15.29 -16.08 9.15
C LEU A 63 14.14 -16.89 9.74
N HIS A 64 14.35 -17.43 10.93
CA HIS A 64 13.43 -18.36 11.54
C HIS A 64 13.28 -18.09 13.03
N PHE A 65 12.22 -18.62 13.63
CA PHE A 65 12.07 -18.64 15.09
C PHE A 65 11.48 -19.95 15.57
N GLN A 66 11.73 -20.24 16.85
CA GLN A 66 11.16 -21.37 17.58
C GLN A 66 10.51 -20.86 18.87
N LEU A 67 9.49 -21.56 19.34
CA LEU A 67 8.78 -21.25 20.57
C LEU A 67 9.01 -22.34 21.60
N GLN A 68 9.26 -21.95 22.84
CA GLN A 68 9.38 -22.86 23.97
C GLN A 68 8.57 -22.33 25.15
N PRO A 69 7.36 -22.85 25.38
CA PRO A 69 6.57 -22.56 26.57
C PRO A 69 7.22 -23.14 27.83
N LYS A 70 7.32 -22.32 28.89
CA LYS A 70 7.82 -22.80 30.19
C LYS A 70 7.10 -22.08 31.34
N GLY A 71 6.15 -22.75 32.00
CA GLY A 71 5.29 -22.14 33.01
C GLY A 71 4.49 -20.97 32.44
N ASN A 72 4.55 -19.79 33.08
CA ASN A 72 3.88 -18.57 32.62
C ASN A 72 4.76 -17.74 31.69
N ARG A 73 5.73 -18.33 31.05
CA ARG A 73 6.70 -17.66 30.19
C ARG A 73 6.74 -18.33 28.83
N LEU A 74 7.03 -17.53 27.80
CA LEU A 74 7.31 -17.99 26.46
C LEU A 74 8.74 -17.58 26.11
N TYR A 75 9.56 -18.53 25.72
CA TYR A 75 10.88 -18.30 25.18
C TYR A 75 10.78 -18.34 23.66
N VAL A 76 11.31 -17.30 23.02
CA VAL A 76 11.40 -17.20 21.55
C VAL A 76 12.87 -17.25 21.21
N THR A 77 13.27 -18.31 20.55
CA THR A 77 14.62 -18.46 19.98
C THR A 77 14.55 -18.11 18.51
N TYR A 78 15.37 -17.18 18.04
CA TYR A 78 15.36 -16.74 16.66
C TYR A 78 16.77 -16.64 16.07
N GLU A 79 16.87 -16.85 14.78
CA GLU A 79 18.10 -16.70 14.01
C GLU A 79 18.17 -15.31 13.39
N LYS A 80 19.31 -14.64 13.56
CA LYS A 80 19.58 -13.30 13.04
C LYS A 80 20.95 -13.26 12.38
N VAL A 81 21.02 -12.60 11.23
CA VAL A 81 22.30 -12.30 10.57
C VAL A 81 22.87 -11.01 11.14
N GLU A 82 24.01 -11.09 11.80
CA GLU A 82 24.72 -9.95 12.41
C GLU A 82 26.19 -10.00 12.00
N ASN A 83 26.72 -8.88 11.48
CA ASN A 83 28.11 -8.75 11.05
C ASN A 83 28.57 -9.86 10.09
N GLY A 84 27.69 -10.27 9.16
CA GLY A 84 27.98 -11.32 8.18
C GLY A 84 28.00 -12.74 8.75
N GLN A 85 27.48 -12.95 9.96
CA GLN A 85 27.38 -14.26 10.60
C GLN A 85 25.94 -14.51 11.07
N LEU A 86 25.54 -15.80 11.00
CA LEU A 86 24.26 -16.24 11.57
C LEU A 86 24.42 -16.45 13.08
N THR A 87 23.63 -15.75 13.86
CA THR A 87 23.62 -15.82 15.30
C THR A 87 22.24 -16.26 15.82
N THR A 88 22.23 -17.00 16.93
CA THR A 88 21.00 -17.47 17.57
C THR A 88 20.79 -16.72 18.87
N HIS A 89 19.62 -16.13 19.02
CA HIS A 89 19.22 -15.36 20.17
C HIS A 89 17.98 -15.94 20.83
N THR A 90 17.89 -15.86 22.16
CA THR A 90 16.71 -16.26 22.90
C THR A 90 16.18 -15.10 23.73
N LYS A 91 14.91 -14.77 23.54
CA LYS A 91 14.21 -13.73 24.30
C LYS A 91 13.06 -14.32 25.09
N ARG A 92 12.93 -13.86 26.34
CA ARG A 92 11.90 -14.32 27.26
C ARG A 92 10.78 -13.32 27.37
N PHE A 93 9.55 -13.79 27.20
CA PHE A 93 8.33 -13.01 27.35
C PHE A 93 7.53 -13.50 28.56
N ARG A 94 7.02 -12.55 29.34
CA ARG A 94 6.02 -12.81 30.37
C ARG A 94 4.64 -12.64 29.76
N GLY A 95 3.73 -13.53 30.13
CA GLY A 95 2.35 -13.45 29.66
C GLY A 95 1.42 -14.29 30.50
N ARG A 96 0.18 -14.38 30.06
CA ARG A 96 -0.85 -15.23 30.68
C ARG A 96 -1.39 -16.18 29.64
N TRP A 97 -1.46 -17.45 30.01
CA TRP A 97 -2.13 -18.48 29.22
C TRP A 97 -3.64 -18.36 29.41
N GLY A 98 -4.36 -18.11 28.34
CA GLY A 98 -5.80 -18.22 28.25
C GLY A 98 -6.24 -19.66 27.89
N LYS A 99 -7.55 -19.86 27.67
CA LYS A 99 -8.06 -21.16 27.20
C LYS A 99 -7.56 -21.51 25.80
N GLN A 100 -7.30 -20.49 24.98
CA GLN A 100 -7.00 -20.64 23.55
C GLN A 100 -5.76 -19.87 23.08
N ASP A 101 -5.12 -19.09 23.94
CA ASP A 101 -4.08 -18.15 23.53
C ASP A 101 -3.04 -17.92 24.63
N PHE A 102 -1.89 -17.37 24.21
CA PHE A 102 -0.92 -16.75 25.09
C PHE A 102 -0.98 -15.23 24.92
N ARG A 103 -1.43 -14.54 25.97
CA ARG A 103 -1.46 -13.07 26.00
C ARG A 103 -0.12 -12.53 26.44
N TYR A 104 0.61 -11.90 25.56
CA TYR A 104 1.97 -11.41 25.82
C TYR A 104 2.07 -9.89 25.98
N GLN A 105 1.07 -9.13 25.52
CA GLN A 105 1.02 -7.68 25.68
C GLN A 105 -0.38 -7.25 26.05
N SER A 106 -0.46 -6.33 27.02
CA SER A 106 -1.71 -5.68 27.37
C SER A 106 -1.36 -4.23 27.73
N ARG A 107 -1.96 -3.30 27.01
CA ARG A 107 -1.84 -1.87 27.27
C ARG A 107 -3.22 -1.36 27.66
N PHE A 108 -3.29 -0.65 28.78
CA PHE A 108 -4.46 0.05 29.23
C PHE A 108 -4.01 1.46 29.61
N LEU A 109 -4.47 2.44 28.87
CA LEU A 109 -4.20 3.85 29.14
C LEU A 109 -5.54 4.54 29.46
N ILE A 110 -5.53 5.32 30.54
CA ILE A 110 -6.61 6.24 30.86
C ILE A 110 -6.05 7.65 30.71
N PHE A 111 -6.79 8.52 30.05
CA PHE A 111 -6.47 9.93 29.94
C PHE A 111 -7.40 10.71 30.85
N PRO A 112 -6.97 11.06 32.11
CA PRO A 112 -7.84 11.64 33.13
C PRO A 112 -7.87 13.16 33.09
N LEU A 113 -7.54 13.83 32.00
CA LEU A 113 -7.51 15.29 31.87
C LEU A 113 -8.93 15.86 31.70
N PHE A 114 -9.83 15.50 32.61
CA PHE A 114 -11.17 16.06 32.68
C PHE A 114 -11.10 17.58 33.09
N PRO A 115 -11.89 18.46 32.45
CA PRO A 115 -12.92 18.22 31.43
C PRO A 115 -12.41 18.25 29.99
N ILE A 116 -11.12 18.42 29.75
CA ILE A 116 -10.56 18.68 28.42
C ILE A 116 -10.45 17.39 27.62
N LEU A 117 -9.90 16.35 28.22
CA LEU A 117 -9.71 15.05 27.58
C LEU A 117 -10.02 13.92 28.56
N LEU A 118 -10.93 13.06 28.20
CA LEU A 118 -11.21 11.81 28.90
C LEU A 118 -11.24 10.68 27.88
N GLY A 119 -10.59 9.58 28.17
CA GLY A 119 -10.59 8.45 27.25
C GLY A 119 -9.83 7.25 27.76
N TRP A 120 -9.96 6.13 27.04
CA TRP A 120 -9.15 4.95 27.27
C TRP A 120 -8.69 4.35 25.93
N ASP A 121 -7.54 3.72 25.99
CA ASP A 121 -6.99 2.92 24.93
C ASP A 121 -6.62 1.56 25.50
N ILE A 122 -7.25 0.51 24.96
CA ILE A 122 -7.01 -0.88 25.36
C ILE A 122 -6.48 -1.63 24.16
N LYS A 123 -5.25 -2.11 24.27
CA LYS A 123 -4.62 -2.99 23.27
C LYS A 123 -4.22 -4.32 23.93
N ARG A 124 -4.60 -5.43 23.31
CA ARG A 124 -4.23 -6.77 23.76
C ARG A 124 -3.71 -7.58 22.59
N SER A 125 -2.55 -8.17 22.77
CA SER A 125 -1.90 -8.99 21.75
C SER A 125 -1.84 -10.44 22.22
N TYR A 126 -2.25 -11.33 21.33
CA TYR A 126 -2.43 -12.75 21.57
C TYR A 126 -1.62 -13.56 20.58
N LEU A 127 -1.21 -14.75 21.01
CA LEU A 127 -0.56 -15.76 20.19
C LEU A 127 -1.29 -17.09 20.37
N LYS A 128 -1.63 -17.75 19.27
CA LYS A 128 -2.31 -19.02 19.24
C LYS A 128 -1.80 -19.90 18.10
N ALA A 129 -2.03 -21.21 18.18
CA ALA A 129 -1.84 -22.12 17.06
C ALA A 129 -3.14 -22.24 16.26
N ASP A 130 -3.06 -22.35 14.94
CA ASP A 130 -4.19 -22.71 14.09
C ASP A 130 -4.30 -24.25 13.91
N GLU A 131 -5.31 -24.68 13.17
CA GLU A 131 -5.56 -26.11 12.91
C GLU A 131 -4.45 -26.76 12.07
N GLN A 132 -3.71 -25.97 11.28
CA GLN A 132 -2.57 -26.41 10.49
C GLN A 132 -1.24 -26.30 11.24
N GLN A 133 -1.29 -26.06 12.56
CA GLN A 133 -0.11 -25.92 13.42
C GLN A 133 0.77 -24.70 13.08
N ASN A 134 0.22 -23.69 12.41
CA ASN A 134 0.91 -22.41 12.25
C ASN A 134 0.70 -21.52 13.47
N ILE A 135 1.56 -20.53 13.63
CA ILE A 135 1.41 -19.51 14.67
C ILE A 135 0.61 -18.34 14.13
N VAL A 136 -0.48 -18.01 14.81
CA VAL A 136 -1.30 -16.83 14.53
C VAL A 136 -1.15 -15.84 15.66
N THR A 137 -0.88 -14.60 15.33
CA THR A 137 -0.95 -13.50 16.29
C THR A 137 -2.17 -12.65 16.00
N ASP A 138 -2.95 -12.33 17.02
CA ASP A 138 -4.10 -11.44 16.93
C ASP A 138 -3.86 -10.22 17.82
N GLU A 139 -4.23 -9.06 17.31
CA GLU A 139 -4.30 -7.83 18.09
C GLU A 139 -5.75 -7.39 18.20
N LYS A 140 -6.20 -7.16 19.43
CA LYS A 140 -7.53 -6.63 19.71
C LYS A 140 -7.39 -5.36 20.50
N GLY A 141 -8.01 -4.30 20.03
CA GLY A 141 -7.98 -3.00 20.70
C GLY A 141 -9.32 -2.29 20.58
N SER A 142 -9.58 -1.38 21.51
CA SER A 142 -10.64 -0.41 21.41
C SER A 142 -10.17 0.88 22.05
N SER A 143 -10.47 2.00 21.41
CA SER A 143 -10.13 3.33 21.90
C SER A 143 -11.39 4.18 21.95
N TRP A 144 -11.54 4.90 23.03
CA TRP A 144 -12.59 5.88 23.19
C TRP A 144 -11.99 7.17 23.74
N TYR A 145 -12.34 8.29 23.12
CA TYR A 145 -11.87 9.61 23.51
C TYR A 145 -13.03 10.58 23.53
N PHE A 146 -13.10 11.39 24.58
CA PHE A 146 -13.99 12.52 24.71
C PHE A 146 -13.14 13.78 24.81
N PHE A 147 -13.33 14.70 23.88
CA PHE A 147 -12.62 15.96 23.82
C PHE A 147 -13.59 17.11 23.61
N MET A 148 -13.64 18.06 24.54
CA MET A 148 -14.44 19.29 24.47
C MET A 148 -15.91 19.11 24.00
N GLY A 149 -16.59 18.08 24.47
CA GLY A 149 -18.00 17.81 24.09
C GLY A 149 -18.19 16.90 22.89
N TYR A 150 -17.12 16.46 22.22
CA TYR A 150 -17.18 15.51 21.11
C TYR A 150 -16.60 14.17 21.54
N GLY A 151 -17.40 13.11 21.39
CA GLY A 151 -16.96 11.73 21.60
C GLY A 151 -16.52 11.09 20.29
N TYR A 152 -15.32 10.51 20.26
CA TYR A 152 -14.83 9.71 19.15
C TYR A 152 -14.66 8.29 19.63
N VAL A 153 -15.35 7.35 18.97
CA VAL A 153 -15.17 5.92 19.17
C VAL A 153 -14.40 5.40 17.97
N TYR A 154 -13.19 4.94 18.19
CA TYR A 154 -12.50 4.16 17.17
C TYR A 154 -13.02 2.73 17.22
N GLU A 155 -13.47 2.23 16.08
CA GLU A 155 -13.88 0.84 15.95
C GLU A 155 -12.76 -0.11 16.37
N PRO A 156 -13.12 -1.29 16.91
CA PRO A 156 -12.12 -2.24 17.33
C PRO A 156 -11.22 -2.63 16.17
N TYR A 157 -9.94 -2.37 16.32
CA TYR A 157 -8.91 -2.81 15.38
C TYR A 157 -8.69 -4.31 15.57
N PHE A 158 -8.87 -5.07 14.49
CA PHE A 158 -8.54 -6.48 14.41
C PHE A 158 -7.44 -6.66 13.37
N GLY A 159 -6.21 -6.84 13.83
CA GLY A 159 -5.08 -7.18 12.98
C GLY A 159 -4.56 -8.57 13.36
N GLY A 160 -4.28 -9.40 12.37
CA GLY A 160 -3.69 -10.72 12.58
C GLY A 160 -2.53 -10.97 11.63
N TYR A 161 -1.59 -11.80 12.07
CA TYR A 161 -0.44 -12.25 11.29
C TYR A 161 -0.35 -13.77 11.38
N LEU A 162 -0.05 -14.40 10.26
CA LEU A 162 0.11 -15.85 10.14
C LEU A 162 1.57 -16.21 9.88
N PHE A 163 2.19 -16.95 10.79
CA PHE A 163 3.57 -17.45 10.65
C PHE A 163 3.53 -18.95 10.39
N LYS A 164 3.87 -19.33 9.19
CA LYS A 164 3.82 -20.73 8.76
C LYS A 164 4.94 -21.54 9.41
N LYS A 165 4.56 -22.75 9.84
CA LYS A 165 5.51 -23.78 10.24
C LYS A 165 6.34 -24.21 9.02
N ILE A 166 7.63 -24.38 9.23
CA ILE A 166 8.51 -25.00 8.23
C ILE A 166 8.33 -26.51 8.36
N GLU A 167 7.46 -27.04 7.52
CA GLU A 167 7.26 -28.47 7.44
C GLU A 167 8.40 -29.13 6.65
N ASN A 168 8.59 -30.46 6.84
CA ASN A 168 9.53 -31.25 6.05
C ASN A 168 9.09 -31.47 4.59
N THR A 169 8.45 -30.49 3.98
CA THR A 169 7.95 -30.50 2.62
C THR A 169 8.93 -29.80 1.69
N ASP A 170 8.71 -29.93 0.38
CA ASP A 170 9.53 -29.32 -0.69
C ASP A 170 9.42 -27.77 -0.76
N GLN A 171 9.06 -27.10 0.36
CA GLN A 171 9.03 -25.65 0.43
C GLN A 171 10.44 -25.07 0.46
N SER A 172 10.65 -24.04 -0.33
CA SER A 172 11.90 -23.30 -0.33
C SER A 172 12.10 -22.54 0.96
N MET A 173 13.29 -22.62 1.52
CA MET A 173 13.74 -21.91 2.72
C MET A 173 14.92 -21.03 2.36
N VAL A 174 14.89 -19.80 2.90
CA VAL A 174 16.07 -18.94 2.86
C VAL A 174 17.09 -19.49 3.85
N TYR A 175 18.33 -19.62 3.46
CA TYR A 175 19.45 -19.96 4.34
C TYR A 175 20.61 -18.99 4.14
N PHE A 176 21.48 -18.93 5.15
CA PHE A 176 22.66 -18.06 5.14
C PHE A 176 23.90 -18.90 5.36
N ASP A 177 24.86 -18.77 4.46
CA ASP A 177 26.16 -19.45 4.55
C ASP A 177 27.25 -18.57 3.94
N LYS A 178 28.43 -18.57 4.56
CA LYS A 178 29.63 -17.83 4.09
C LYS A 178 29.38 -16.36 3.74
N GLY A 179 28.52 -15.70 4.50
CA GLY A 179 28.25 -14.27 4.32
C GLY A 179 27.16 -13.95 3.28
N HIS A 180 26.50 -14.95 2.69
CA HIS A 180 25.50 -14.76 1.65
C HIS A 180 24.24 -15.57 1.91
N TYR A 181 23.15 -15.13 1.29
CA TYR A 181 21.86 -15.80 1.32
C TYR A 181 21.68 -16.69 0.09
N GLY A 182 21.03 -17.82 0.29
CA GLY A 182 20.62 -18.75 -0.76
C GLY A 182 19.25 -19.34 -0.48
N LEU A 183 18.77 -20.17 -1.39
CA LEU A 183 17.53 -20.93 -1.24
C LEU A 183 17.80 -22.43 -1.27
N ARG A 184 17.13 -23.16 -0.39
CA ARG A 184 17.16 -24.61 -0.34
C ARG A 184 15.79 -25.16 0.01
N THR A 185 15.57 -26.42 -0.31
CA THR A 185 14.56 -27.27 0.32
C THR A 185 15.22 -28.10 1.43
N ASN A 186 14.46 -28.94 2.10
CA ASN A 186 15.06 -29.94 3.00
C ASN A 186 15.96 -30.96 2.30
N LYS A 187 15.81 -31.12 0.99
CA LYS A 187 16.54 -32.12 0.19
C LYS A 187 17.62 -31.52 -0.69
N ASP A 188 17.31 -30.36 -1.29
CA ASP A 188 18.12 -29.82 -2.38
C ASP A 188 18.43 -28.32 -2.14
N THR A 189 19.59 -27.91 -2.64
CA THR A 189 19.95 -26.50 -2.78
C THR A 189 19.35 -25.96 -4.08
N LEU A 190 18.43 -25.01 -4.00
CA LEU A 190 17.80 -24.36 -5.15
C LEU A 190 18.71 -23.28 -5.75
N THR A 191 19.30 -22.46 -4.87
CA THR A 191 20.34 -21.50 -5.26
C THR A 191 21.49 -21.55 -4.27
N ALA A 192 22.72 -21.48 -4.78
CA ALA A 192 23.89 -21.30 -3.94
C ALA A 192 23.76 -20.00 -3.11
N PRO A 193 24.48 -19.86 -1.98
CA PRO A 193 24.50 -18.64 -1.19
C PRO A 193 25.31 -17.56 -1.90
N ILE A 194 24.67 -16.82 -2.82
CA ILE A 194 25.28 -15.80 -3.68
C ILE A 194 24.70 -14.40 -3.50
N TYR A 195 23.61 -14.26 -2.74
CA TYR A 195 22.95 -12.98 -2.56
C TYR A 195 23.44 -12.29 -1.27
N ASN A 196 23.78 -11.02 -1.38
CA ASN A 196 24.15 -10.21 -0.22
C ASN A 196 22.94 -9.83 0.62
N GLU A 197 21.77 -9.69 -0.04
CA GLU A 197 20.48 -9.46 0.59
C GLU A 197 19.43 -10.27 -0.16
N LEU A 198 18.47 -10.82 0.58
CA LEU A 198 17.33 -11.56 0.04
C LEU A 198 16.13 -11.27 0.91
N ASP A 199 15.13 -10.62 0.33
CA ASP A 199 13.89 -10.29 1.01
C ASP A 199 13.02 -11.55 1.23
N TRP A 200 11.99 -11.39 2.03
CA TRP A 200 10.94 -12.39 2.16
C TRP A 200 10.10 -12.47 0.89
N PHE A 201 9.68 -13.70 0.57
CA PHE A 201 8.83 -13.92 -0.59
C PHE A 201 7.45 -13.33 -0.37
N LYS A 202 7.06 -12.45 -1.29
CA LYS A 202 5.73 -11.85 -1.39
C LYS A 202 5.13 -12.20 -2.73
N ASN A 203 3.92 -12.80 -2.74
CA ASN A 203 3.29 -13.31 -3.96
C ASN A 203 4.20 -14.23 -4.81
N GLY A 204 5.03 -15.04 -4.13
CA GLY A 204 5.92 -16.01 -4.77
C GLY A 204 7.21 -15.44 -5.35
N VAL A 205 7.52 -14.16 -5.12
CA VAL A 205 8.73 -13.47 -5.59
C VAL A 205 9.40 -12.71 -4.46
N ALA A 206 10.72 -12.54 -4.55
CA ALA A 206 11.52 -11.80 -3.57
C ALA A 206 12.58 -10.95 -4.29
N ARG A 207 12.86 -9.76 -3.76
CA ARG A 207 14.00 -8.98 -4.21
C ARG A 207 15.27 -9.64 -3.70
N ALA A 208 16.27 -9.72 -4.56
CA ALA A 208 17.58 -10.29 -4.26
C ALA A 208 18.68 -9.35 -4.74
N ARG A 209 19.65 -9.06 -3.87
CA ARG A 209 20.80 -8.24 -4.23
C ARG A 209 22.02 -9.12 -4.39
N LYS A 210 22.62 -9.05 -5.57
CA LYS A 210 23.87 -9.70 -5.88
C LYS A 210 24.94 -8.63 -6.08
N GLU A 211 25.99 -8.67 -5.26
CA GLU A 211 26.99 -7.60 -5.20
C GLU A 211 26.34 -6.23 -4.92
N HIS A 212 26.28 -5.35 -5.91
CA HIS A 212 25.72 -4.01 -5.79
C HIS A 212 24.36 -3.85 -6.49
N SER A 213 23.90 -4.88 -7.20
CA SER A 213 22.73 -4.79 -8.07
C SER A 213 21.56 -5.61 -7.56
N TRP A 214 20.36 -5.01 -7.66
CA TRP A 214 19.11 -5.63 -7.30
C TRP A 214 18.49 -6.38 -8.50
N GLY A 215 17.91 -7.51 -8.21
CA GLY A 215 17.06 -8.30 -9.08
C GLY A 215 15.85 -8.84 -8.30
N VAL A 216 15.09 -9.71 -8.94
CA VAL A 216 13.97 -10.43 -8.34
C VAL A 216 14.07 -11.90 -8.70
N ILE A 217 13.87 -12.78 -7.73
CA ILE A 217 13.82 -14.24 -7.91
C ILE A 217 12.46 -14.79 -7.50
N ASP A 218 12.06 -15.89 -8.08
CA ASP A 218 10.91 -16.66 -7.59
C ASP A 218 11.29 -17.63 -6.45
N SER A 219 10.30 -18.29 -5.88
CA SER A 219 10.50 -19.24 -4.78
C SER A 219 11.28 -20.50 -5.17
N PHE A 220 11.54 -20.73 -6.45
CA PHE A 220 12.38 -21.80 -6.95
C PHE A 220 13.82 -21.34 -7.23
N GLY A 221 14.12 -20.06 -7.00
CA GLY A 221 15.42 -19.46 -7.22
C GLY A 221 15.69 -19.03 -8.66
N LYS A 222 14.66 -19.06 -9.52
CA LYS A 222 14.78 -18.57 -10.90
C LYS A 222 14.75 -17.04 -10.91
N GLU A 223 15.65 -16.42 -11.62
CA GLU A 223 15.64 -14.97 -11.85
C GLU A 223 14.40 -14.56 -12.67
N VAL A 224 13.56 -13.73 -12.07
CA VAL A 224 12.35 -13.10 -12.66
C VAL A 224 12.71 -11.76 -13.27
N ILE A 225 13.53 -10.99 -12.56
CA ILE A 225 14.14 -9.75 -13.03
C ILE A 225 15.65 -9.89 -12.77
N PRO A 226 16.51 -9.71 -13.78
CA PRO A 226 17.95 -9.89 -13.60
C PRO A 226 18.52 -8.87 -12.60
N PRO A 227 19.58 -9.23 -11.84
CA PRO A 227 20.22 -8.35 -10.85
C PRO A 227 21.15 -7.32 -11.54
N ILE A 228 20.56 -6.33 -12.19
CA ILE A 228 21.25 -5.26 -12.92
C ILE A 228 20.78 -3.85 -12.53
N TYR A 229 19.89 -3.72 -11.56
CA TYR A 229 19.27 -2.47 -11.15
C TYR A 229 19.88 -1.94 -9.85
N ASP A 230 19.98 -0.60 -9.76
CA ASP A 230 20.49 0.08 -8.57
C ASP A 230 19.50 -0.02 -7.41
N TYR A 231 18.20 -0.06 -7.74
CA TYR A 231 17.12 -0.15 -6.78
C TYR A 231 15.89 -0.83 -7.38
N ILE A 232 15.22 -1.63 -6.58
CA ILE A 232 13.91 -2.20 -6.89
C ILE A 232 13.01 -2.03 -5.68
N SER A 233 11.79 -1.52 -5.88
CA SER A 233 10.75 -1.55 -4.86
C SER A 233 9.56 -2.39 -5.32
N TYR A 234 8.95 -3.09 -4.35
CA TYR A 234 7.67 -3.73 -4.54
C TYR A 234 6.58 -2.71 -4.23
N GLU A 235 5.74 -2.43 -5.22
CA GLU A 235 4.66 -1.47 -5.11
C GLU A 235 3.32 -2.16 -5.35
N GLU A 236 2.25 -1.59 -4.80
CA GLU A 236 0.90 -2.08 -5.01
C GLU A 236 -0.04 -0.89 -5.26
N TRP A 237 -0.57 -0.78 -6.48
CA TRP A 237 -1.53 0.24 -6.86
C TRP A 237 -2.86 -0.40 -7.16
N GLU A 238 -3.92 0.02 -6.47
CA GLU A 238 -5.28 -0.53 -6.66
C GLU A 238 -5.33 -2.06 -6.61
N LYS A 239 -4.55 -2.67 -5.70
CA LYS A 239 -4.41 -4.13 -5.56
C LYS A 239 -3.69 -4.83 -6.73
N LEU A 240 -3.06 -4.09 -7.62
CA LEU A 240 -2.21 -4.63 -8.68
C LEU A 240 -0.75 -4.47 -8.26
N PRO A 241 -0.08 -5.57 -7.88
CA PRO A 241 1.32 -5.52 -7.48
C PRO A 241 2.25 -5.49 -8.69
N PHE A 242 3.37 -4.74 -8.56
CA PHE A 242 4.40 -4.62 -9.58
C PHE A 242 5.74 -4.25 -8.94
N PHE A 243 6.80 -4.25 -9.73
CA PHE A 243 8.10 -3.75 -9.34
C PHE A 243 8.42 -2.44 -10.04
N LEU A 244 8.75 -1.40 -9.25
CA LEU A 244 9.39 -0.21 -9.73
C LEU A 244 10.91 -0.45 -9.68
N VAL A 245 11.57 -0.38 -10.83
CA VAL A 245 13.02 -0.54 -10.96
C VAL A 245 13.67 0.80 -11.25
N GLN A 246 14.91 0.96 -10.80
CA GLN A 246 15.73 2.13 -11.10
C GLN A 246 17.11 1.67 -11.54
N LYS A 247 17.61 2.26 -12.62
CA LYS A 247 18.96 2.10 -13.13
C LYS A 247 19.47 3.45 -13.66
N ASP A 248 20.66 3.86 -13.27
CA ASP A 248 21.28 5.12 -13.72
C ASP A 248 20.33 6.33 -13.54
N SER A 249 19.61 6.36 -12.39
CA SER A 249 18.59 7.38 -12.06
C SER A 249 17.31 7.34 -12.90
N LEU A 250 17.21 6.44 -13.88
CA LEU A 250 16.01 6.22 -14.69
C LEU A 250 15.15 5.10 -14.09
N LYS A 251 13.85 5.26 -14.23
CA LYS A 251 12.84 4.37 -13.65
C LYS A 251 12.04 3.64 -14.70
N GLY A 252 11.59 2.44 -14.37
CA GLY A 252 10.71 1.63 -15.19
C GLY A 252 9.87 0.68 -14.33
N ILE A 253 8.95 -0.04 -14.94
CA ILE A 253 8.00 -0.91 -14.25
C ILE A 253 8.02 -2.29 -14.84
N PHE A 254 8.00 -3.30 -13.94
CA PHE A 254 7.87 -4.70 -14.27
C PHE A 254 6.71 -5.34 -13.53
N SER A 255 6.02 -6.26 -14.18
CA SER A 255 5.04 -7.12 -13.51
C SER A 255 5.74 -8.10 -12.57
N LEU A 256 4.99 -8.73 -11.65
CA LEU A 256 5.53 -9.79 -10.78
C LEU A 256 6.08 -10.99 -11.55
N LYS A 257 5.65 -11.18 -12.80
CA LYS A 257 6.17 -12.26 -13.68
C LYS A 257 7.40 -11.85 -14.49
N GLY A 258 7.99 -10.70 -14.21
CA GLY A 258 9.17 -10.18 -14.91
C GLY A 258 8.91 -9.60 -16.29
N LYS A 259 7.63 -9.46 -16.70
CA LYS A 259 7.31 -8.76 -17.94
C LYS A 259 7.51 -7.27 -17.75
N GLN A 260 8.33 -6.66 -18.56
CA GLN A 260 8.49 -5.20 -18.61
C GLN A 260 7.19 -4.55 -19.06
N ILE A 261 6.63 -3.65 -18.23
CA ILE A 261 5.41 -2.88 -18.50
C ILE A 261 5.80 -1.55 -19.13
N THR A 262 6.81 -0.89 -18.57
CA THR A 262 7.38 0.34 -19.15
C THR A 262 8.88 0.19 -19.30
N PRO A 263 9.50 0.83 -20.31
CA PRO A 263 10.96 0.90 -20.40
C PRO A 263 11.55 1.65 -19.20
N VAL A 264 12.84 1.42 -18.93
CA VAL A 264 13.60 2.11 -17.86
C VAL A 264 14.20 3.38 -18.45
N GLU A 265 13.37 4.39 -18.64
CA GLU A 265 13.75 5.63 -19.32
C GLU A 265 13.17 6.91 -18.68
N TYR A 266 12.36 6.75 -17.62
CA TYR A 266 11.69 7.89 -16.99
C TYR A 266 12.51 8.44 -15.84
N LYS A 267 12.74 9.75 -15.83
CA LYS A 267 13.36 10.45 -14.68
C LYS A 267 12.43 10.48 -13.47
N PHE A 268 11.13 10.53 -13.75
CA PHE A 268 10.10 10.54 -12.71
C PHE A 268 8.97 9.61 -13.09
N LEU A 269 8.50 8.82 -12.10
CA LEU A 269 7.30 7.97 -12.16
C LEU A 269 6.61 8.08 -10.80
N LYS A 270 5.36 8.53 -10.80
CA LYS A 270 4.55 8.61 -9.59
C LYS A 270 3.09 8.26 -9.88
N TYR A 271 2.53 7.39 -9.08
CA TYR A 271 1.11 7.07 -9.16
C TYR A 271 0.27 8.22 -8.59
N GLU A 272 -0.69 8.69 -9.37
CA GLU A 272 -1.64 9.73 -8.98
C GLU A 272 -3.01 9.12 -8.69
N TRP A 273 -3.26 8.91 -7.41
CA TRP A 273 -4.57 8.52 -6.91
C TRP A 273 -5.48 9.77 -6.80
N PRO A 274 -6.75 9.76 -7.22
CA PRO A 274 -7.55 8.65 -7.73
C PRO A 274 -7.61 8.52 -9.26
N LEU A 275 -6.68 9.08 -10.00
CA LEU A 275 -6.67 9.02 -11.46
C LEU A 275 -6.44 7.60 -12.01
N GLY A 276 -5.78 6.71 -11.26
CA GLY A 276 -5.32 5.42 -11.77
C GLY A 276 -4.22 5.54 -12.84
N LEU A 277 -3.53 6.68 -12.90
CA LEU A 277 -2.48 6.98 -13.88
C LEU A 277 -1.14 7.25 -13.22
N LEU A 278 -0.09 7.14 -14.02
CA LEU A 278 1.26 7.47 -13.64
C LEU A 278 1.65 8.82 -14.23
N LEU A 279 1.90 9.81 -13.39
CA LEU A 279 2.58 11.03 -13.79
C LEU A 279 4.03 10.68 -14.12
N THR A 280 4.45 10.96 -15.35
CA THR A 280 5.76 10.59 -15.87
C THR A 280 6.53 11.79 -16.34
N GLN A 281 7.85 11.73 -16.17
CA GLN A 281 8.77 12.64 -16.83
C GLN A 281 9.82 11.85 -17.61
N LYS A 282 9.92 12.13 -18.90
CA LYS A 282 10.99 11.64 -19.77
C LYS A 282 11.75 12.84 -20.31
N ASP A 283 13.07 12.79 -20.22
CA ASP A 283 13.94 13.95 -20.45
C ASP A 283 13.55 15.15 -19.57
N SER A 284 12.93 16.17 -20.09
CA SER A 284 12.40 17.32 -19.33
C SER A 284 10.88 17.47 -19.49
N LEU A 285 10.24 16.59 -20.26
CA LEU A 285 8.83 16.70 -20.62
C LEU A 285 7.97 15.76 -19.76
N TRP A 286 6.75 16.21 -19.49
CA TRP A 286 5.78 15.54 -18.63
C TRP A 286 4.60 15.01 -19.42
N GLY A 287 4.02 13.93 -18.93
CA GLY A 287 2.80 13.30 -19.43
C GLY A 287 2.19 12.33 -18.43
N PHE A 288 1.19 11.59 -18.88
CA PHE A 288 0.59 10.49 -18.09
C PHE A 288 0.58 9.19 -18.88
N ILE A 289 0.95 8.10 -18.20
CA ILE A 289 0.80 6.73 -18.74
C ILE A 289 -0.17 5.93 -17.85
N GLY A 290 -0.83 4.95 -18.45
CA GLY A 290 -1.66 4.00 -17.71
C GLY A 290 -0.84 2.90 -17.05
N GLY A 291 -1.46 2.10 -16.19
CA GLY A 291 -0.86 0.90 -15.59
C GLY A 291 -0.50 -0.19 -16.62
N ASP A 292 -0.99 -0.06 -17.85
CA ASP A 292 -0.63 -0.88 -19.01
C ASP A 292 0.61 -0.38 -19.77
N GLY A 293 1.22 0.71 -19.33
CA GLY A 293 2.38 1.36 -19.93
C GLY A 293 2.06 2.24 -21.15
N LYS A 294 0.77 2.38 -21.52
CA LYS A 294 0.38 3.19 -22.66
C LYS A 294 0.17 4.65 -22.27
N GLU A 295 0.57 5.56 -23.14
CA GLU A 295 0.30 6.98 -22.95
C GLU A 295 -1.20 7.25 -22.90
N LYS A 296 -1.65 7.98 -21.89
CA LYS A 296 -3.01 8.52 -21.72
C LYS A 296 -3.02 10.02 -21.93
N LEU A 297 -1.90 10.68 -21.66
CA LEU A 297 -1.60 12.03 -22.04
C LEU A 297 -0.17 12.05 -22.59
N PRO A 298 0.07 12.57 -23.80
CA PRO A 298 1.39 12.59 -24.42
C PRO A 298 2.44 13.24 -23.53
N ILE A 299 3.69 12.75 -23.60
CA ILE A 299 4.81 13.30 -22.82
C ILE A 299 5.44 14.45 -23.63
N VAL A 300 4.75 15.58 -23.66
CA VAL A 300 5.11 16.76 -24.47
C VAL A 300 4.98 18.09 -23.73
N TYR A 301 4.64 18.06 -22.45
CA TYR A 301 4.37 19.25 -21.64
C TYR A 301 5.59 19.63 -20.81
N ASP A 302 5.87 20.93 -20.72
CA ASP A 302 6.97 21.47 -19.90
C ASP A 302 6.67 21.32 -18.41
N SER A 303 5.39 21.41 -18.02
CA SER A 303 4.95 21.12 -16.67
C SER A 303 3.51 20.60 -16.62
N ILE A 304 3.22 19.79 -15.60
CA ILE A 304 1.88 19.33 -15.24
C ILE A 304 1.69 19.61 -13.74
N GLN A 305 0.74 20.48 -13.41
CA GLN A 305 0.49 20.90 -12.03
C GLN A 305 -0.91 20.54 -11.60
N LYS A 306 -1.03 19.94 -10.40
CA LYS A 306 -2.34 19.62 -9.82
C LYS A 306 -3.11 20.89 -9.52
N ASN A 307 -4.36 20.94 -9.95
CA ASN A 307 -5.30 22.03 -9.70
C ASN A 307 -6.47 21.53 -8.86
N ASN A 308 -6.89 22.34 -7.89
CA ASN A 308 -7.97 21.95 -6.99
C ASN A 308 -9.36 22.35 -7.53
N TYR A 309 -9.44 23.48 -8.26
CA TYR A 309 -10.69 24.02 -8.76
C TYR A 309 -10.50 24.59 -10.18
N PRO A 310 -10.98 23.93 -11.23
CA PRO A 310 -11.55 22.58 -11.23
C PRO A 310 -10.52 21.52 -10.86
N SER A 311 -10.94 20.47 -10.15
CA SER A 311 -10.06 19.36 -9.81
C SER A 311 -9.52 18.71 -11.09
N GLY A 312 -8.22 18.69 -11.24
CA GLY A 312 -7.53 18.14 -12.41
C GLY A 312 -6.08 18.59 -12.46
N TYR A 313 -5.55 18.78 -13.66
CA TYR A 313 -4.17 19.15 -13.90
C TYR A 313 -4.08 20.27 -14.97
N ILE A 314 -3.35 21.32 -14.65
CA ILE A 314 -2.96 22.35 -15.61
C ILE A 314 -1.76 21.81 -16.37
N LEU A 315 -1.84 21.87 -17.69
CA LEU A 315 -0.79 21.48 -18.64
C LEU A 315 -0.13 22.74 -19.15
N THR A 316 1.20 22.82 -19.15
CA THR A 316 1.94 23.95 -19.73
C THR A 316 2.79 23.44 -20.87
N LYS A 317 2.75 24.15 -22.03
CA LYS A 317 3.58 23.90 -23.18
C LYS A 317 3.99 25.25 -23.80
N GLY A 318 5.24 25.64 -23.64
CA GLY A 318 5.70 27.00 -23.96
C GLY A 318 4.96 28.05 -23.11
N ASP A 319 4.40 29.05 -23.77
CA ASP A 319 3.56 30.09 -23.17
C ASP A 319 2.07 29.72 -23.10
N LYS A 320 1.71 28.48 -23.44
CA LYS A 320 0.32 28.01 -23.52
C LYS A 320 -0.01 27.07 -22.38
N VAL A 321 -1.28 27.12 -22.00
CA VAL A 321 -1.83 26.25 -20.96
C VAL A 321 -3.02 25.45 -21.46
N GLY A 322 -3.18 24.27 -20.91
CA GLY A 322 -4.28 23.34 -21.12
C GLY A 322 -4.74 22.73 -19.82
N PHE A 323 -5.72 21.83 -19.87
CA PHE A 323 -6.27 21.15 -18.72
C PHE A 323 -6.52 19.69 -19.00
N PHE A 324 -6.26 18.87 -18.00
CA PHE A 324 -6.51 17.44 -18.06
C PHE A 324 -7.16 16.96 -16.77
N LYS A 325 -8.26 16.23 -16.93
CA LYS A 325 -8.92 15.49 -15.86
C LYS A 325 -9.29 14.10 -16.39
N TYR A 326 -8.89 13.09 -15.68
CA TYR A 326 -9.23 11.70 -15.99
C TYR A 326 -10.05 11.12 -14.82
N GLY A 327 -11.02 10.25 -15.09
CA GLY A 327 -11.83 9.61 -14.05
C GLY A 327 -12.95 8.76 -14.65
N ASP A 328 -13.62 7.97 -13.82
CA ASP A 328 -14.55 6.88 -14.20
C ASP A 328 -15.73 7.30 -15.06
N SER A 329 -16.13 8.56 -15.00
CA SER A 329 -17.32 9.00 -15.73
C SER A 329 -17.02 9.84 -16.97
N HIS A 330 -15.95 10.64 -16.99
CA HIS A 330 -15.62 11.50 -18.14
C HIS A 330 -14.17 12.02 -18.04
N ALA A 331 -13.33 11.63 -18.99
CA ALA A 331 -12.09 12.35 -19.23
C ALA A 331 -12.41 13.76 -19.76
N TRP A 332 -11.75 14.77 -19.25
CA TRP A 332 -11.84 16.13 -19.77
C TRP A 332 -10.46 16.60 -20.16
N PHE A 333 -10.29 16.84 -21.44
CA PHE A 333 -9.06 17.33 -22.02
C PHE A 333 -9.28 18.68 -22.68
N VAL A 334 -8.45 19.63 -22.36
CA VAL A 334 -8.38 20.93 -23.02
C VAL A 334 -6.92 21.12 -23.48
N PRO A 335 -6.65 21.20 -24.77
CA PRO A 335 -5.29 21.27 -25.29
C PRO A 335 -4.56 22.54 -24.81
N ALA A 336 -3.22 22.45 -24.70
CA ALA A 336 -2.38 23.59 -24.29
C ALA A 336 -2.20 24.58 -25.46
N VAL A 337 -3.26 25.30 -25.79
CA VAL A 337 -3.30 26.32 -26.87
C VAL A 337 -3.79 27.68 -26.37
N TYR A 338 -4.16 27.78 -25.11
CA TYR A 338 -4.71 28.97 -24.47
C TYR A 338 -3.63 29.73 -23.71
N THR A 339 -3.80 31.03 -23.53
CA THR A 339 -2.89 31.86 -22.74
C THR A 339 -3.16 31.76 -21.24
N ARG A 340 -4.41 31.49 -20.85
CA ARG A 340 -4.83 31.36 -19.46
C ARG A 340 -6.06 30.47 -19.34
N ILE A 341 -6.13 29.70 -18.26
CA ILE A 341 -7.33 28.97 -17.82
C ILE A 341 -7.87 29.68 -16.57
N VAL A 342 -9.19 29.94 -16.55
CA VAL A 342 -9.85 30.46 -15.36
C VAL A 342 -10.04 29.31 -14.38
N SER A 343 -9.63 29.50 -13.12
CA SER A 343 -9.59 28.44 -12.11
C SER A 343 -10.94 27.88 -11.66
N SER A 344 -12.06 28.46 -12.11
CA SER A 344 -13.41 28.00 -11.83
C SER A 344 -14.05 27.37 -13.04
N THR A 345 -14.64 26.18 -12.87
CA THR A 345 -15.56 25.64 -13.87
C THR A 345 -16.86 26.42 -13.79
N ILE A 346 -17.19 27.14 -14.85
CA ILE A 346 -18.51 27.73 -15.02
C ILE A 346 -19.40 26.58 -15.52
N TYR A 347 -20.22 26.04 -14.64
CA TYR A 347 -20.99 24.81 -14.87
C TYR A 347 -20.15 23.53 -15.07
N LYS A 348 -20.74 22.39 -14.76
CA LYS A 348 -20.14 21.06 -14.85
C LYS A 348 -19.64 20.65 -16.25
N GLU A 349 -19.90 21.47 -17.26
CA GLU A 349 -19.73 21.11 -18.67
C GLU A 349 -18.84 22.06 -19.48
N TYR A 350 -18.54 23.25 -18.94
CA TYR A 350 -17.75 24.27 -19.65
C TYR A 350 -16.59 24.79 -18.80
N MET A 351 -15.48 25.09 -19.45
CA MET A 351 -14.31 25.74 -18.86
C MET A 351 -14.06 27.09 -19.55
N ALA A 352 -13.87 28.13 -18.77
CA ALA A 352 -13.50 29.44 -19.28
C ALA A 352 -11.98 29.50 -19.51
N VAL A 353 -11.59 29.89 -20.70
CA VAL A 353 -10.20 30.01 -21.14
C VAL A 353 -9.97 31.32 -21.88
N TYR A 354 -8.72 31.74 -21.94
CA TYR A 354 -8.34 32.93 -22.76
C TYR A 354 -7.45 32.50 -23.91
N ARG A 355 -7.74 33.05 -25.10
CA ARG A 355 -6.82 33.00 -26.26
C ARG A 355 -6.39 34.45 -26.56
N GLY A 356 -5.19 34.82 -26.10
CA GLY A 356 -4.82 36.21 -25.98
C GLY A 356 -5.70 36.93 -24.98
N GLU A 357 -6.39 37.99 -25.43
CA GLU A 357 -7.36 38.76 -24.62
C GLU A 357 -8.81 38.23 -24.75
N ASN A 358 -9.07 37.32 -25.67
CA ASN A 358 -10.40 36.83 -25.95
C ASN A 358 -10.81 35.72 -24.94
N LEU A 359 -11.90 35.94 -24.21
CA LEU A 359 -12.51 34.94 -23.34
C LEU A 359 -13.34 33.95 -24.20
N LEU A 360 -13.09 32.66 -24.01
CA LEU A 360 -13.75 31.57 -24.70
C LEU A 360 -14.25 30.54 -23.68
N PHE A 361 -15.21 29.72 -24.07
CA PHE A 361 -15.74 28.63 -23.27
C PHE A 361 -15.52 27.31 -24.03
N VAL A 362 -14.97 26.32 -23.35
CA VAL A 362 -14.67 25.00 -23.92
C VAL A 362 -15.50 23.95 -23.24
N ASP A 363 -16.23 23.15 -24.02
CA ASP A 363 -16.99 22.01 -23.49
C ASP A 363 -16.13 20.73 -23.37
N LYS A 364 -16.69 19.68 -22.79
CA LYS A 364 -16.04 18.38 -22.65
C LYS A 364 -15.76 17.65 -23.96
N LYS A 365 -16.37 18.11 -25.06
CA LYS A 365 -16.15 17.60 -26.41
C LYS A 365 -15.15 18.44 -27.19
N GLU A 366 -14.44 19.33 -26.48
CA GLU A 366 -13.42 20.24 -27.06
C GLU A 366 -14.01 21.24 -28.07
N ASN A 367 -15.30 21.55 -27.99
CA ASN A 367 -15.86 22.62 -28.79
C ASN A 367 -15.66 23.96 -28.10
N GLU A 368 -15.26 24.98 -28.88
CA GLU A 368 -15.12 26.37 -28.43
C GLU A 368 -16.38 27.17 -28.72
N TYR A 369 -16.68 28.10 -27.81
CA TYR A 369 -17.79 29.04 -27.89
C TYR A 369 -17.34 30.42 -27.48
N ASP A 370 -17.70 31.44 -28.22
CA ASP A 370 -17.42 32.84 -27.89
C ASP A 370 -18.33 33.36 -26.77
N ALA A 371 -19.41 32.67 -26.46
CA ALA A 371 -20.32 32.94 -25.36
C ALA A 371 -20.80 31.63 -24.75
N LEU A 372 -21.20 31.64 -23.45
CA LEU A 372 -21.78 30.48 -22.81
C LEU A 372 -23.10 30.06 -23.48
N PRO A 373 -23.21 28.82 -23.95
CA PRO A 373 -24.39 28.32 -24.66
C PRO A 373 -25.57 28.00 -23.72
N VAL A 374 -25.58 28.54 -22.49
CA VAL A 374 -26.62 28.38 -21.47
C VAL A 374 -26.97 29.71 -20.82
N LYS A 375 -28.25 29.94 -20.52
CA LYS A 375 -28.69 31.11 -19.75
C LYS A 375 -28.22 30.99 -18.30
N ILE A 376 -27.29 31.83 -17.89
CA ILE A 376 -26.85 31.94 -16.49
C ILE A 376 -27.60 33.10 -15.85
N ARG A 377 -28.38 32.81 -14.80
CA ARG A 377 -29.14 33.86 -14.10
C ARG A 377 -28.28 34.80 -13.27
N LYS A 378 -27.13 34.33 -12.75
CA LYS A 378 -26.17 35.13 -11.96
C LYS A 378 -24.77 34.52 -12.05
N ILE A 379 -23.87 35.18 -12.70
CA ILE A 379 -22.44 34.77 -12.75
C ILE A 379 -21.79 34.84 -11.37
N ASN A 380 -22.15 35.85 -10.55
CA ASN A 380 -21.59 36.05 -9.20
C ASN A 380 -21.97 34.97 -8.17
N GLU A 381 -23.06 34.23 -8.35
CA GLU A 381 -23.41 33.06 -7.51
C GLU A 381 -22.54 31.83 -7.84
N ILE A 382 -21.92 31.79 -9.03
CA ILE A 382 -21.17 30.64 -9.54
C ILE A 382 -19.67 30.82 -9.29
N LEU A 383 -19.19 32.05 -9.36
CA LEU A 383 -17.75 32.36 -9.26
C LEU A 383 -17.26 32.56 -7.83
N GLY A 384 -18.17 32.63 -6.82
CA GLY A 384 -17.89 32.77 -5.40
C GLY A 384 -16.53 33.41 -5.07
N ASN A 385 -16.49 34.67 -4.61
CA ASN A 385 -15.32 35.38 -4.07
C ASN A 385 -13.97 35.04 -4.71
N LEU A 386 -13.84 35.18 -6.00
CA LEU A 386 -12.55 35.16 -6.69
C LEU A 386 -12.07 36.62 -6.80
N ASP A 387 -10.89 36.89 -6.22
CA ASP A 387 -10.21 38.19 -6.32
C ASP A 387 -9.88 38.60 -7.77
N ASP A 388 -10.00 37.66 -8.72
CA ASP A 388 -9.98 37.86 -10.17
C ASP A 388 -11.38 37.71 -10.79
N ALA A 389 -12.40 38.29 -10.20
CA ALA A 389 -13.73 38.33 -10.80
C ALA A 389 -13.61 38.96 -12.20
N ILE A 390 -13.95 38.18 -13.21
CA ILE A 390 -14.19 38.72 -14.55
C ILE A 390 -15.38 39.67 -14.38
N GLU A 391 -15.13 40.96 -14.26
CA GLU A 391 -16.14 41.99 -14.38
C GLU A 391 -16.66 41.96 -15.81
N VAL A 392 -17.62 41.04 -16.04
CA VAL A 392 -18.40 41.07 -17.26
C VAL A 392 -19.43 42.14 -17.04
N GLU A 393 -19.10 43.36 -17.50
CA GLU A 393 -20.02 44.50 -17.52
C GLU A 393 -21.40 44.04 -17.94
N GLY A 394 -22.38 44.07 -17.03
CA GLY A 394 -23.82 44.14 -17.14
C GLY A 394 -24.57 43.56 -18.34
N SER A 395 -23.98 42.84 -19.22
CA SER A 395 -24.54 42.36 -20.47
C SER A 395 -24.97 40.90 -20.36
N TYR A 396 -26.25 40.66 -20.38
CA TYR A 396 -26.82 39.32 -20.58
C TYR A 396 -26.43 38.81 -21.96
N TYR A 397 -25.50 37.84 -22.04
CA TYR A 397 -25.19 37.20 -23.29
C TYR A 397 -26.37 36.37 -23.78
N LYS A 398 -26.96 36.74 -24.91
CA LYS A 398 -27.79 35.84 -25.68
C LYS A 398 -26.87 34.83 -26.37
N PRO A 399 -27.01 33.52 -26.17
CA PRO A 399 -26.20 32.55 -26.87
C PRO A 399 -26.49 32.63 -28.36
N ASP A 400 -25.50 32.99 -29.16
CA ASP A 400 -25.57 32.80 -30.60
C ASP A 400 -25.04 31.38 -30.89
N LEU A 401 -26.00 30.47 -31.16
CA LEU A 401 -25.76 29.06 -31.47
C LEU A 401 -24.93 28.83 -32.75
N LYS A 402 -24.57 29.91 -33.49
CA LYS A 402 -23.85 29.81 -34.76
C LYS A 402 -22.30 29.94 -34.63
N SER A 403 -21.78 30.27 -33.46
CA SER A 403 -20.35 30.50 -33.28
C SER A 403 -19.57 29.28 -32.73
N LYS A 404 -20.06 28.07 -32.98
CA LYS A 404 -19.36 26.85 -32.57
C LYS A 404 -18.17 26.60 -33.49
N ARG A 405 -16.95 26.53 -32.90
CA ARG A 405 -15.71 26.21 -33.60
C ARG A 405 -15.15 24.88 -33.08
N ALA A 406 -14.63 24.04 -33.96
CA ALA A 406 -13.85 22.88 -33.57
C ALA A 406 -12.43 23.34 -33.16
N ILE A 407 -11.89 22.80 -32.09
CA ILE A 407 -10.50 23.02 -31.70
C ILE A 407 -9.62 22.29 -32.71
N SER A 408 -8.77 23.03 -33.43
CA SER A 408 -7.75 22.40 -34.26
C SER A 408 -6.58 21.95 -33.38
N PRO A 409 -6.00 20.75 -33.60
CA PRO A 409 -4.94 20.20 -32.78
C PRO A 409 -3.67 21.03 -32.78
#